data_725d35ab1372edabdb53b199a08a27aa
#
_entry.id   725d35ab1372edabdb53b199a08a27aa
#
_cell.length_a   1.000
_cell.length_b   1.000
_cell.length_c   1.000
_cell.angle_alpha   90.00
_cell.angle_beta   90.00
_cell.angle_gamma   90.00
#
_symmetry.space_group_name_H-M   'P 1'
#
loop_
_entity.id
_entity.type
_entity.pdbx_description
1 polymer ?
#
loop_
_entity_poly.entity_id
_entity_poly.type
_entity_poly.pdbx_seq_one_letter_code
_entity_poly.pdbx_strand_id
1 'polypeptide(L)'
;DLIIVSFGTNEAHSRRYLAQAHKMQIGRLLGMLKAACPEAAFLLTTPPGAYVGRRRARTINPRTVTAARIIKEYAQEHKMAVWDMYNIVGGKTDACRNWTKHHMLRADGIHFTPDGYRLQGNLLHQALIKAYNEYVATGLE
;
A
#
# COMPACT_ATOMS: atom_id res chain seq x y z
N ASP A 1 -18.73 8.77 -2.85
CA ASP A 1 -18.04 7.93 -1.84
C ASP A 1 -16.61 7.62 -2.27
N LEU A 2 -15.71 7.32 -1.31
CA LEU A 2 -14.32 6.90 -1.55
C LEU A 2 -14.10 5.50 -1.01
N ILE A 3 -13.61 4.59 -1.86
CA ILE A 3 -13.20 3.24 -1.47
C ILE A 3 -11.68 3.18 -1.46
N ILE A 4 -11.09 2.88 -0.28
CA ILE A 4 -9.66 2.71 -0.11
C ILE A 4 -9.33 1.21 -0.17
N VAL A 5 -8.48 0.83 -1.14
CA VAL A 5 -8.10 -0.57 -1.39
C VAL A 5 -6.65 -0.77 -0.97
N SER A 6 -6.44 -1.50 0.14
CA SER A 6 -5.14 -1.73 0.77
C SER A 6 -4.77 -3.21 0.78
N PHE A 7 -4.03 -3.67 -0.23
CA PHE A 7 -3.59 -5.04 -0.42
C PHE A 7 -2.10 -5.11 -0.78
N GLY A 8 -1.57 -6.32 -0.95
CA GLY A 8 -0.21 -6.55 -1.44
C GLY A 8 0.74 -7.18 -0.41
N THR A 9 0.47 -7.02 0.89
CA THR A 9 1.33 -7.61 1.93
C THR A 9 1.23 -9.14 1.94
N ASN A 10 0.03 -9.69 1.97
CA ASN A 10 -0.19 -11.14 2.01
C ASN A 10 0.24 -11.80 0.69
N GLU A 11 -0.09 -11.16 -0.44
CA GLU A 11 0.31 -11.62 -1.77
C GLU A 11 1.84 -11.68 -1.87
N ALA A 12 2.55 -10.63 -1.44
CA ALA A 12 4.01 -10.58 -1.43
C ALA A 12 4.65 -11.62 -0.48
N HIS A 13 3.93 -12.12 0.52
CA HIS A 13 4.40 -13.20 1.40
C HIS A 13 4.24 -14.59 0.80
N SER A 14 3.44 -14.76 -0.25
CA SER A 14 3.33 -16.05 -0.94
C SER A 14 4.67 -16.47 -1.52
N ARG A 15 5.08 -17.71 -1.26
CA ARG A 15 6.27 -18.30 -1.89
C ARG A 15 6.12 -18.42 -3.41
N ARG A 16 4.86 -18.51 -3.89
CA ARG A 16 4.48 -18.60 -5.30
C ARG A 16 4.00 -17.25 -5.86
N TYR A 17 4.50 -16.13 -5.31
CA TYR A 17 4.12 -14.81 -5.79
C TYR A 17 4.47 -14.64 -7.27
N LEU A 18 3.46 -14.32 -8.06
CA LEU A 18 3.56 -14.00 -9.48
C LEU A 18 2.98 -12.60 -9.71
N ALA A 19 3.78 -11.68 -10.22
CA ALA A 19 3.38 -10.29 -10.47
C ALA A 19 2.14 -10.18 -11.36
N GLN A 20 2.08 -10.97 -12.43
CA GLN A 20 0.95 -10.97 -13.35
C GLN A 20 -0.35 -11.48 -12.68
N ALA A 21 -0.26 -12.54 -11.89
CA ALA A 21 -1.41 -13.04 -11.15
C ALA A 21 -1.92 -12.01 -10.13
N HIS A 22 -1.01 -11.31 -9.45
CA HIS A 22 -1.36 -10.22 -8.52
C HIS A 22 -2.09 -9.09 -9.27
N LYS A 23 -1.58 -8.65 -10.43
CA LYS A 23 -2.24 -7.63 -11.26
C LYS A 23 -3.65 -8.04 -11.68
N MET A 24 -3.82 -9.30 -12.09
CA MET A 24 -5.14 -9.84 -12.44
C MET A 24 -6.10 -9.89 -11.25
N GLN A 25 -5.62 -10.25 -10.05
CA GLN A 25 -6.42 -10.28 -8.84
C GLN A 25 -6.90 -8.87 -8.44
N ILE A 26 -6.03 -7.87 -8.53
CA ILE A 26 -6.39 -6.46 -8.33
C ILE A 26 -7.49 -6.07 -9.31
N GLY A 27 -7.31 -6.36 -10.60
CA GLY A 27 -8.28 -6.03 -11.63
C GLY A 27 -9.65 -6.67 -11.40
N ARG A 28 -9.67 -7.96 -11.02
CA ARG A 28 -10.91 -8.66 -10.69
C ARG A 28 -11.63 -8.04 -9.49
N LEU A 29 -10.91 -7.77 -8.41
CA LEU A 29 -11.49 -7.15 -7.21
C LEU A 29 -12.07 -5.77 -7.53
N LEU A 30 -11.29 -4.92 -8.20
CA LEU A 30 -11.74 -3.57 -8.55
C LEU A 30 -12.91 -3.59 -9.54
N GLY A 31 -12.93 -4.54 -10.47
CA GLY A 31 -14.08 -4.75 -11.35
C GLY A 31 -15.37 -5.08 -10.58
N MET A 32 -15.29 -5.94 -9.58
CA MET A 32 -16.43 -6.27 -8.70
C MET A 32 -16.87 -5.06 -7.86
N LEU A 33 -15.91 -4.31 -7.30
CA LEU A 33 -16.22 -3.14 -6.51
C LEU A 33 -16.85 -2.02 -7.35
N LYS A 34 -16.34 -1.78 -8.56
CA LYS A 34 -16.93 -0.81 -9.49
C LYS A 34 -18.34 -1.19 -9.93
N ALA A 35 -18.60 -2.47 -10.14
CA ALA A 35 -19.95 -2.94 -10.47
C ALA A 35 -20.93 -2.73 -9.31
N ALA A 36 -20.48 -2.91 -8.07
CA ALA A 36 -21.28 -2.71 -6.87
C ALA A 36 -21.44 -1.23 -6.48
N CYS A 37 -20.43 -0.40 -6.75
CA CYS A 37 -20.40 1.01 -6.37
C CYS A 37 -19.88 1.86 -7.54
N PRO A 38 -20.68 2.04 -8.62
CA PRO A 38 -20.23 2.67 -9.85
C PRO A 38 -19.81 4.15 -9.68
N GLU A 39 -20.41 4.86 -8.73
CA GLU A 39 -20.14 6.28 -8.46
C GLU A 39 -19.00 6.51 -7.45
N ALA A 40 -18.40 5.45 -6.91
CA ALA A 40 -17.33 5.59 -5.93
C ALA A 40 -15.99 5.89 -6.60
N ALA A 41 -15.24 6.82 -6.00
CA ALA A 41 -13.82 6.99 -6.30
C ALA A 41 -12.98 5.90 -5.63
N PHE A 42 -11.85 5.55 -6.24
CA PHE A 42 -10.96 4.50 -5.72
C PHE A 42 -9.57 5.05 -5.44
N LEU A 43 -9.07 4.75 -4.24
CA LEU A 43 -7.69 5.01 -3.83
C LEU A 43 -7.01 3.67 -3.52
N LEU A 44 -5.97 3.33 -4.27
CA LEU A 44 -5.13 2.18 -3.98
C LEU A 44 -3.99 2.58 -3.04
N THR A 45 -3.56 1.67 -2.17
CA THR A 45 -2.36 1.90 -1.35
C THR A 45 -1.32 0.82 -1.63
N THR A 46 -0.04 1.20 -1.65
CA THR A 46 1.04 0.22 -1.71
C THR A 46 1.30 -0.41 -0.33
N PRO A 47 1.78 -1.68 -0.26
CA PRO A 47 2.09 -2.32 1.01
C PRO A 47 3.26 -1.62 1.73
N PRO A 48 3.29 -1.62 3.08
CA PRO A 48 4.25 -0.82 3.86
C PRO A 48 5.67 -1.41 3.97
N GLY A 49 5.95 -2.51 3.34
CA GLY A 49 7.19 -3.26 3.56
C GLY A 49 7.06 -4.26 4.72
N ALA A 50 7.76 -5.37 4.61
CA ALA A 50 7.74 -6.43 5.62
C ALA A 50 9.01 -7.30 5.52
N TYR A 51 9.23 -8.14 6.53
CA TYR A 51 10.30 -9.14 6.51
C TYR A 51 9.76 -10.51 6.10
N VAL A 52 10.65 -11.35 5.53
CA VAL A 52 10.38 -12.78 5.28
C VAL A 52 11.47 -13.63 5.91
N GLY A 53 11.17 -14.89 6.17
CA GLY A 53 12.08 -15.87 6.77
C GLY A 53 11.84 -16.06 8.27
N ARG A 54 12.65 -16.94 8.87
CA ARG A 54 12.55 -17.22 10.31
C ARG A 54 13.18 -16.09 11.13
N ARG A 55 12.70 -15.87 12.35
CA ARG A 55 13.09 -14.75 13.23
C ARG A 55 14.60 -14.45 13.28
N ARG A 56 15.45 -15.49 13.31
CA ARG A 56 16.92 -15.31 13.37
C ARG A 56 17.61 -15.13 12.01
N ALA A 57 16.91 -15.38 10.91
CA ALA A 57 17.44 -15.31 9.55
C ALA A 57 16.46 -14.63 8.60
N ARG A 58 15.67 -13.68 9.13
CA ARG A 58 14.73 -12.94 8.29
C ARG A 58 15.43 -11.83 7.50
N THR A 59 14.96 -11.63 6.29
CA THR A 59 15.42 -10.59 5.38
C THR A 59 14.25 -9.71 4.97
N ILE A 60 14.53 -8.52 4.46
CA ILE A 60 13.49 -7.67 3.85
C ILE A 60 12.86 -8.44 2.70
N ASN A 61 11.54 -8.46 2.64
CA ASN A 61 10.81 -9.17 1.59
C ASN A 61 11.03 -8.51 0.22
N PRO A 62 11.77 -9.14 -0.71
CA PRO A 62 12.05 -8.53 -2.01
C PRO A 62 10.80 -8.44 -2.90
N ARG A 63 9.75 -9.23 -2.63
CA ARG A 63 8.50 -9.23 -3.40
C ARG A 63 7.63 -8.03 -3.08
N THR A 64 7.81 -7.36 -1.93
CA THR A 64 7.05 -6.17 -1.57
C THR A 64 7.29 -5.03 -2.56
N VAL A 65 8.53 -4.83 -3.03
CA VAL A 65 8.82 -3.81 -4.04
C VAL A 65 8.09 -4.10 -5.35
N THR A 66 8.02 -5.38 -5.73
CA THR A 66 7.28 -5.80 -6.93
C THR A 66 5.78 -5.59 -6.76
N ALA A 67 5.22 -5.94 -5.59
CA ALA A 67 3.81 -5.70 -5.29
C ALA A 67 3.46 -4.21 -5.33
N ALA A 68 4.28 -3.36 -4.71
CA ALA A 68 4.10 -1.90 -4.74
C ALA A 68 4.13 -1.35 -6.19
N ARG A 69 5.09 -1.81 -7.00
CA ARG A 69 5.19 -1.44 -8.41
C ARG A 69 3.94 -1.82 -9.21
N ILE A 70 3.46 -3.06 -9.06
CA ILE A 70 2.28 -3.56 -9.76
C ILE A 70 1.03 -2.76 -9.41
N ILE A 71 0.84 -2.40 -8.13
CA ILE A 71 -0.29 -1.57 -7.69
C ILE A 71 -0.22 -0.19 -8.34
N LYS A 72 0.95 0.43 -8.39
CA LYS A 72 1.14 1.75 -9.01
C LYS A 72 0.91 1.72 -10.51
N GLU A 73 1.46 0.72 -11.21
CA GLU A 73 1.25 0.53 -12.64
C GLU A 73 -0.24 0.33 -12.95
N TYR A 74 -0.93 -0.51 -12.17
CA TYR A 74 -2.36 -0.72 -12.33
C TYR A 74 -3.16 0.59 -12.12
N ALA A 75 -2.86 1.33 -11.06
CA ALA A 75 -3.51 2.61 -10.79
C ALA A 75 -3.31 3.61 -11.93
N GLN A 76 -2.10 3.72 -12.47
CA GLN A 76 -1.77 4.60 -13.58
C GLN A 76 -2.52 4.20 -14.87
N GLU A 77 -2.51 2.91 -15.23
CA GLU A 77 -3.21 2.39 -16.41
C GLU A 77 -4.72 2.64 -16.37
N HIS A 78 -5.30 2.59 -15.18
CA HIS A 78 -6.75 2.75 -14.97
C HIS A 78 -7.16 4.13 -14.44
N LYS A 79 -6.25 5.11 -14.43
CA LYS A 79 -6.46 6.49 -13.97
C LYS A 79 -7.08 6.55 -12.55
N MET A 80 -6.57 5.70 -11.65
CA MET A 80 -6.96 5.67 -10.25
C MET A 80 -5.95 6.40 -9.38
N ALA A 81 -6.40 6.94 -8.26
CA ALA A 81 -5.51 7.50 -7.25
C ALA A 81 -4.70 6.38 -6.57
N VAL A 82 -3.44 6.68 -6.24
CA VAL A 82 -2.58 5.76 -5.47
C VAL A 82 -1.83 6.51 -4.39
N TRP A 83 -1.82 5.95 -3.18
CA TRP A 83 -0.98 6.40 -2.08
C TRP A 83 0.20 5.44 -1.93
N ASP A 84 1.41 5.94 -2.22
CA ASP A 84 2.64 5.14 -2.25
C ASP A 84 3.27 5.04 -0.85
N MET A 85 2.60 4.36 0.08
CA MET A 85 3.08 4.16 1.45
C MET A 85 4.47 3.50 1.48
N TYR A 86 4.77 2.60 0.56
CA TYR A 86 6.06 1.92 0.51
C TYR A 86 7.23 2.89 0.40
N ASN A 87 7.14 3.85 -0.51
CA ASN A 87 8.22 4.80 -0.75
C ASN A 87 8.23 5.96 0.26
N ILE A 88 7.07 6.41 0.73
CA ILE A 88 6.96 7.45 1.77
C ILE A 88 7.76 7.08 3.03
N VAL A 89 7.78 5.80 3.41
CA VAL A 89 8.48 5.33 4.62
C VAL A 89 9.90 4.83 4.35
N GLY A 90 10.45 5.03 3.14
CA GLY A 90 11.84 4.73 2.81
C GLY A 90 12.05 3.62 1.78
N GLY A 91 11.00 3.01 1.25
CA GLY A 91 11.06 2.07 0.13
C GLY A 91 11.91 0.83 0.40
N LYS A 92 12.59 0.37 -0.65
CA LYS A 92 13.36 -0.89 -0.66
C LYS A 92 14.45 -0.96 0.42
N THR A 93 15.11 0.14 0.70
CA THR A 93 16.26 0.18 1.61
C THR A 93 15.88 0.42 3.05
N ASP A 94 14.94 1.32 3.31
CA ASP A 94 14.76 1.87 4.64
C ASP A 94 13.37 1.66 5.25
N ALA A 95 12.33 1.31 4.47
CA ALA A 95 10.98 1.13 5.01
C ALA A 95 10.94 0.18 6.23
N CYS A 96 11.45 -1.04 6.08
CA CYS A 96 11.48 -2.00 7.18
C CYS A 96 12.38 -1.57 8.34
N ARG A 97 13.49 -0.91 8.05
CA ARG A 97 14.41 -0.38 9.07
C ARG A 97 13.77 0.73 9.87
N ASN A 98 13.09 1.67 9.20
CA ASN A 98 12.37 2.76 9.86
C ASN A 98 11.26 2.22 10.77
N TRP A 99 10.43 1.31 10.27
CA TRP A 99 9.41 0.68 11.09
C TRP A 99 9.98 -0.04 12.31
N THR A 100 11.10 -0.77 12.14
CA THR A 100 11.75 -1.52 13.22
C THR A 100 12.41 -0.56 14.23
N LYS A 101 13.15 0.42 13.76
CA LYS A 101 13.87 1.40 14.60
C LYS A 101 12.93 2.15 15.55
N HIS A 102 11.73 2.43 15.10
CA HIS A 102 10.73 3.17 15.87
C HIS A 102 9.70 2.27 16.55
N HIS A 103 9.97 0.97 16.66
CA HIS A 103 9.11 -0.01 17.34
C HIS A 103 7.66 -0.06 16.78
N MET A 104 7.50 0.22 15.50
CA MET A 104 6.20 0.23 14.82
C MET A 104 5.79 -1.15 14.30
N LEU A 105 6.74 -2.09 14.12
CA LEU A 105 6.47 -3.48 13.75
C LEU A 105 6.41 -4.39 14.97
N ARG A 106 5.51 -5.38 14.92
CA ARG A 106 5.49 -6.50 15.86
C ARG A 106 6.68 -7.43 15.65
N ALA A 107 6.89 -8.34 16.60
CA ALA A 107 8.01 -9.30 16.56
C ALA A 107 8.00 -10.22 15.33
N ASP A 108 6.87 -10.41 14.64
CA ASP A 108 6.77 -11.18 13.40
C ASP A 108 7.39 -10.46 12.20
N GLY A 109 7.54 -9.13 12.26
CA GLY A 109 8.09 -8.31 11.19
C GLY A 109 7.14 -8.10 10.00
N ILE A 110 5.85 -8.34 10.19
CA ILE A 110 4.80 -8.22 9.18
C ILE A 110 3.69 -7.29 9.66
N HIS A 111 3.15 -7.57 10.86
CA HIS A 111 2.09 -6.79 11.45
C HIS A 111 2.65 -5.59 12.22
N PHE A 112 1.85 -4.56 12.32
CA PHE A 112 2.21 -3.33 13.02
C PHE A 112 1.71 -3.34 14.47
N THR A 113 2.37 -2.56 15.30
CA THR A 113 1.87 -2.21 16.63
C THR A 113 0.68 -1.23 16.49
N PRO A 114 -0.13 -1.01 17.53
CA PRO A 114 -1.16 0.01 17.50
C PRO A 114 -0.63 1.38 17.07
N ASP A 115 0.57 1.77 17.53
CA ASP A 115 1.20 3.04 17.15
C ASP A 115 1.63 3.03 15.68
N GLY A 116 2.11 1.90 15.16
CA GLY A 116 2.42 1.74 13.74
C GLY A 116 1.21 1.91 12.85
N TYR A 117 0.07 1.31 13.19
CA TYR A 117 -1.18 1.50 12.45
C TYR A 117 -1.71 2.93 12.57
N ARG A 118 -1.60 3.55 13.75
CA ARG A 118 -2.00 4.95 13.97
C ARG A 118 -1.17 5.90 13.11
N LEU A 119 0.15 5.67 13.04
CA LEU A 119 1.04 6.46 12.18
C LEU A 119 0.67 6.33 10.69
N GLN A 120 0.40 5.10 10.21
CA GLN A 120 -0.05 4.90 8.83
C GLN A 120 -1.34 5.66 8.53
N GLY A 121 -2.34 5.58 9.44
CA GLY A 121 -3.60 6.31 9.30
C GLY A 121 -3.38 7.83 9.26
N ASN A 122 -2.53 8.37 10.12
CA ASN A 122 -2.20 9.79 10.14
C ASN A 122 -1.50 10.24 8.85
N LEU A 123 -0.55 9.46 8.34
CA LEU A 123 0.14 9.79 7.08
C LEU A 123 -0.83 9.79 5.89
N LEU A 124 -1.73 8.82 5.82
CA LEU A 124 -2.76 8.79 4.78
C LEU A 124 -3.73 9.98 4.90
N HIS A 125 -4.19 10.27 6.11
CA HIS A 125 -5.06 11.44 6.36
C HIS A 125 -4.41 12.74 5.91
N GLN A 126 -3.13 12.96 6.28
CA GLN A 126 -2.39 14.15 5.85
C GLN A 126 -2.26 14.23 4.32
N ALA A 127 -2.02 13.10 3.64
CA ALA A 127 -1.96 13.03 2.19
C ALA A 127 -3.30 13.39 1.54
N LEU A 128 -4.42 12.91 2.09
CA LEU A 128 -5.76 13.22 1.60
C LEU A 128 -6.10 14.70 1.81
N ILE A 129 -5.83 15.26 2.98
CA ILE A 129 -6.06 16.70 3.26
C ILE A 129 -5.22 17.57 2.34
N LYS A 130 -3.94 17.20 2.13
CA LYS A 130 -3.08 17.94 1.20
C LYS A 130 -3.65 17.92 -0.22
N ALA A 131 -4.02 16.75 -0.73
CA ALA A 131 -4.58 16.60 -2.07
C ALA A 131 -5.89 17.40 -2.22
N TYR A 132 -6.75 17.37 -1.20
CA TYR A 132 -7.99 18.15 -1.18
C TYR A 132 -7.71 19.66 -1.23
N ASN A 133 -6.82 20.16 -0.40
CA ASN A 133 -6.47 21.58 -0.37
C ASN A 133 -5.85 22.05 -1.69
N GLU A 134 -4.99 21.21 -2.31
CA GLU A 134 -4.43 21.50 -3.63
C GLU A 134 -5.53 21.56 -4.70
N TYR A 135 -6.49 20.64 -4.68
CA TYR A 135 -7.63 20.65 -5.60
C TYR A 135 -8.48 21.91 -5.44
N VAL A 136 -8.86 22.26 -4.22
CA VAL A 136 -9.64 23.47 -3.94
C VAL A 136 -8.89 24.74 -4.38
N ALA A 137 -7.58 24.79 -4.19
CA ALA A 137 -6.77 25.92 -4.61
C ALA A 137 -6.68 26.08 -6.14
N THR A 138 -6.96 25.02 -6.93
CA THR A 138 -7.00 25.13 -8.41
C THR A 138 -8.26 25.81 -8.94
N GLY A 139 -9.28 26.03 -8.10
CA GLY A 139 -10.57 26.64 -8.50
C GLY A 139 -11.36 25.79 -9.51
N LEU A 140 -11.02 24.51 -9.67
CA LEU A 140 -11.81 23.56 -10.47
C LEU A 140 -12.98 23.08 -9.59
N GLU A 141 -14.16 23.66 -9.84
CA GLU A 141 -15.45 23.14 -9.34
C GLU A 141 -15.97 22.01 -10.25
#